data_797c81cd154181051f7c6ceb44d8655f
#
_entry.id   797c81cd154181051f7c6ceb44d8655f
#
_cell.length_a   1.000
_cell.length_b   1.000
_cell.length_c   1.000
_cell.angle_alpha   90.00
_cell.angle_beta   90.00
_cell.angle_gamma   90.00
#
_symmetry.space_group_name_H-M   'P 1'
#
loop_
_entity.id
_entity.type
_entity.pdbx_description
1 polymer ?
#
loop_
_entity_poly.entity_id
_entity_poly.type
_entity_poly.pdbx_seq_one_letter_code
_entity_poly.pdbx_strand_id
1 'polypeptide(L)'
;MSELLAIRNVGKSYWRGVREVSVLVDVSVQVDPGQVVAVIGSRGEGKTTLLKLAAGLDLVDRGEVWLGDRELSGLTERARRRLLGQEIRWLDRREPSLRVPIRDLVAAPLAMGRRRGLREARSLALSALDRLGIGAVAEQRWGDISNWERVLAALAGAIVGSPKLLVIDDLLDGLGASRTEEAGRALRSLVEELGFGVLMSVSDWDAALVADRILNFEGGRLTLMSDQTSQGTSATDAEVLPFERRRDGSRSMNAC
;
A
#
# COMPACT_ATOMS: atom_id res chain seq x y z
N MET A 1 11.70 -6.18 19.11
CA MET A 1 10.83 -5.17 18.45
C MET A 1 9.52 -5.86 18.15
N SER A 2 8.38 -5.30 18.50
CA SER A 2 7.07 -5.97 18.27
C SER A 2 6.63 -5.72 16.84
N GLU A 3 6.38 -6.80 16.09
CA GLU A 3 5.82 -6.76 14.73
C GLU A 3 4.50 -5.97 14.74
N LEU A 4 4.35 -5.00 13.81
CA LEU A 4 3.09 -4.28 13.65
C LEU A 4 2.09 -5.12 12.87
N LEU A 5 2.51 -5.67 11.73
CA LEU A 5 1.75 -6.61 10.91
C LEU A 5 2.56 -7.89 10.74
N ALA A 6 1.93 -9.03 10.97
CA ALA A 6 2.50 -10.34 10.65
C ALA A 6 1.49 -11.18 9.86
N ILE A 7 1.90 -11.60 8.69
CA ILE A 7 1.22 -12.59 7.84
C ILE A 7 2.06 -13.85 7.89
N ARG A 8 1.48 -14.99 8.29
CA ARG A 8 2.21 -16.23 8.56
C ARG A 8 1.60 -17.40 7.80
N ASN A 9 2.38 -17.99 6.88
CA ASN A 9 2.06 -19.20 6.11
C ASN A 9 0.66 -19.15 5.44
N VAL A 10 0.31 -17.97 4.90
CA VAL A 10 -1.03 -17.71 4.37
C VAL A 10 -1.21 -18.37 3.01
N GLY A 11 -2.32 -19.07 2.85
CA GLY A 11 -2.85 -19.56 1.59
C GLY A 11 -4.21 -18.96 1.29
N LYS A 12 -4.45 -18.67 -0.01
CA LYS A 12 -5.73 -18.15 -0.51
C LYS A 12 -6.02 -18.67 -1.90
N SER A 13 -7.23 -19.19 -2.08
CA SER A 13 -7.75 -19.66 -3.38
C SER A 13 -9.09 -19.01 -3.69
N TYR A 14 -9.42 -18.93 -4.96
CA TYR A 14 -10.73 -18.47 -5.43
C TYR A 14 -11.30 -19.43 -6.48
N TRP A 15 -12.60 -19.57 -6.48
CA TRP A 15 -13.31 -20.35 -7.50
C TRP A 15 -13.56 -19.48 -8.75
N ARG A 16 -13.09 -19.94 -9.90
CA ARG A 16 -13.39 -19.40 -11.22
C ARG A 16 -14.24 -20.41 -11.99
N GLY A 17 -15.56 -20.27 -11.91
CA GLY A 17 -16.48 -21.30 -12.39
C GLY A 17 -16.31 -22.58 -11.57
N VAL A 18 -15.93 -23.68 -12.24
CA VAL A 18 -15.69 -25.00 -11.60
C VAL A 18 -14.24 -25.25 -11.20
N ARG A 19 -13.34 -24.32 -11.49
CA ARG A 19 -11.90 -24.47 -11.20
C ARG A 19 -11.50 -23.63 -10.00
N GLU A 20 -10.84 -24.27 -9.04
CA GLU A 20 -10.12 -23.59 -7.96
C GLU A 20 -8.79 -23.06 -8.48
N VAL A 21 -8.50 -21.78 -8.19
CA VAL A 21 -7.25 -21.10 -8.54
C VAL A 21 -6.59 -20.65 -7.24
N SER A 22 -5.46 -21.24 -6.90
CA SER A 22 -4.64 -20.81 -5.77
C SER A 22 -3.92 -19.52 -6.15
N VAL A 23 -4.12 -18.47 -5.36
CA VAL A 23 -3.56 -17.12 -5.58
C VAL A 23 -2.41 -16.83 -4.63
N LEU A 24 -2.49 -17.32 -3.38
CA LEU A 24 -1.41 -17.24 -2.41
C LEU A 24 -1.04 -18.65 -1.95
N VAL A 25 0.27 -18.94 -1.93
CA VAL A 25 0.82 -20.25 -1.58
C VAL A 25 1.92 -20.08 -0.55
N ASP A 26 1.58 -20.30 0.72
CA ASP A 26 2.53 -20.26 1.83
C ASP A 26 3.26 -18.91 1.95
N VAL A 27 2.48 -17.85 1.95
CA VAL A 27 2.99 -16.46 1.97
C VAL A 27 3.20 -16.00 3.40
N SER A 28 4.42 -15.48 3.68
CA SER A 28 4.75 -14.86 4.96
C SER A 28 5.40 -13.49 4.73
N VAL A 29 4.93 -12.47 5.45
CA VAL A 29 5.49 -11.11 5.44
C VAL A 29 5.24 -10.41 6.76
N GLN A 30 6.19 -9.60 7.17
CA GLN A 30 6.12 -8.78 8.38
C GLN A 30 6.35 -7.31 8.02
N VAL A 31 5.70 -6.41 8.77
CA VAL A 31 5.93 -4.97 8.71
C VAL A 31 6.11 -4.48 10.15
N ASP A 32 7.19 -3.78 10.40
CA ASP A 32 7.44 -3.13 11.69
C ASP A 32 6.88 -1.69 11.73
N PRO A 33 6.68 -1.10 12.92
CA PRO A 33 6.37 0.32 13.04
C PRO A 33 7.46 1.16 12.35
N GLY A 34 7.08 2.17 11.57
CA GLY A 34 8.02 3.03 10.84
C GLY A 34 8.68 2.38 9.62
N GLN A 35 8.28 1.17 9.24
CA GLN A 35 8.83 0.45 8.10
C GLN A 35 7.93 0.56 6.86
N VAL A 36 8.55 0.67 5.69
CA VAL A 36 7.89 0.56 4.38
C VAL A 36 8.31 -0.74 3.73
N VAL A 37 7.33 -1.62 3.44
CA VAL A 37 7.53 -2.87 2.72
C VAL A 37 6.81 -2.80 1.38
N ALA A 38 7.55 -2.95 0.27
CA ALA A 38 6.98 -2.98 -1.07
C ALA A 38 6.90 -4.42 -1.60
N VAL A 39 5.79 -4.72 -2.26
CA VAL A 39 5.55 -5.98 -2.98
C VAL A 39 5.50 -5.65 -4.47
N ILE A 40 6.53 -6.05 -5.21
CA ILE A 40 6.61 -5.90 -6.66
C ILE A 40 6.20 -7.20 -7.35
N GLY A 41 5.55 -7.11 -8.50
CA GLY A 41 5.13 -8.28 -9.31
C GLY A 41 4.18 -7.86 -10.42
N SER A 42 3.92 -8.76 -11.36
CA SER A 42 3.06 -8.50 -12.51
C SER A 42 1.60 -8.30 -12.12
N ARG A 43 0.82 -7.70 -13.00
CA ARG A 43 -0.63 -7.55 -12.78
C ARG A 43 -1.32 -8.91 -12.75
N GLY A 44 -2.25 -9.07 -11.80
CA GLY A 44 -3.07 -10.27 -11.69
C GLY A 44 -2.42 -11.44 -10.94
N GLU A 45 -1.20 -11.30 -10.45
CA GLU A 45 -0.51 -12.36 -9.70
C GLU A 45 -1.04 -12.57 -8.29
N GLY A 46 -1.73 -11.61 -7.68
CA GLY A 46 -2.31 -11.76 -6.34
C GLY A 46 -1.87 -10.70 -5.33
N LYS A 47 -1.09 -9.68 -5.72
CA LYS A 47 -0.67 -8.58 -4.83
C LYS A 47 -1.84 -7.95 -4.09
N THR A 48 -2.87 -7.54 -4.82
CA THR A 48 -4.12 -6.98 -4.24
C THR A 48 -4.79 -7.95 -3.25
N THR A 49 -4.74 -9.27 -3.51
CA THR A 49 -5.25 -10.28 -2.58
C THR A 49 -4.46 -10.29 -1.27
N LEU A 50 -3.13 -10.31 -1.35
CA LEU A 50 -2.26 -10.22 -0.19
C LEU A 50 -2.55 -8.97 0.65
N LEU A 51 -2.65 -7.82 -0.02
CA LEU A 51 -2.92 -6.54 0.64
C LEU A 51 -4.32 -6.52 1.30
N LYS A 52 -5.34 -7.11 0.66
CA LYS A 52 -6.68 -7.23 1.24
C LYS A 52 -6.69 -8.10 2.51
N LEU A 53 -5.91 -9.18 2.52
CA LEU A 53 -5.76 -10.02 3.72
C LEU A 53 -5.05 -9.24 4.83
N ALA A 54 -3.96 -8.52 4.51
CA ALA A 54 -3.24 -7.64 5.43
C ALA A 54 -4.14 -6.58 6.06
N ALA A 55 -5.07 -6.03 5.27
CA ALA A 55 -6.04 -5.04 5.73
C ALA A 55 -7.25 -5.65 6.46
N GLY A 56 -7.41 -6.98 6.49
CA GLY A 56 -8.62 -7.63 7.02
C GLY A 56 -9.86 -7.42 6.16
N LEU A 57 -9.69 -7.04 4.88
CA LEU A 57 -10.77 -6.89 3.89
C LEU A 57 -11.23 -8.23 3.31
N ASP A 58 -10.37 -9.24 3.37
CA ASP A 58 -10.66 -10.61 2.97
C ASP A 58 -10.19 -11.58 4.07
N LEU A 59 -10.57 -12.84 3.98
CA LEU A 59 -10.21 -13.89 4.92
C LEU A 59 -9.21 -14.86 4.28
N VAL A 60 -8.28 -15.32 5.08
CA VAL A 60 -7.37 -16.41 4.70
C VAL A 60 -8.11 -17.75 4.63
N ASP A 61 -7.68 -18.66 3.76
CA ASP A 61 -8.16 -20.04 3.77
C ASP A 61 -7.31 -20.91 4.71
N ARG A 62 -6.03 -20.50 4.92
CA ARG A 62 -5.10 -21.08 5.89
C ARG A 62 -4.05 -20.07 6.29
N GLY A 63 -3.38 -20.31 7.42
CA GLY A 63 -2.42 -19.38 8.01
C GLY A 63 -3.09 -18.29 8.82
N GLU A 64 -2.33 -17.30 9.21
CA GLU A 64 -2.75 -16.28 10.17
C GLU A 64 -2.33 -14.89 9.73
N VAL A 65 -3.15 -13.87 10.08
CA VAL A 65 -2.83 -12.45 9.93
C VAL A 65 -3.01 -11.76 11.28
N TRP A 66 -1.97 -11.10 11.74
CA TRP A 66 -1.92 -10.41 13.02
C TRP A 66 -1.66 -8.91 12.84
N LEU A 67 -2.35 -8.08 13.60
CA LEU A 67 -2.05 -6.65 13.76
C LEU A 67 -1.69 -6.39 15.24
N GLY A 68 -0.40 -6.25 15.53
CA GLY A 68 0.09 -6.31 16.90
C GLY A 68 -0.32 -7.62 17.57
N ASP A 69 -1.00 -7.52 18.71
CA ASP A 69 -1.46 -8.68 19.49
C ASP A 69 -2.82 -9.23 19.05
N ARG A 70 -3.38 -8.74 17.93
CA ARG A 70 -4.73 -9.13 17.47
C ARG A 70 -4.67 -9.93 16.18
N GLU A 71 -5.17 -11.15 16.24
CA GLU A 71 -5.39 -11.99 15.06
C GLU A 71 -6.61 -11.49 14.27
N LEU A 72 -6.39 -11.11 13.01
CA LEU A 72 -7.46 -10.58 12.14
C LEU A 72 -8.35 -11.69 11.58
N SER A 73 -7.80 -12.88 11.34
CA SER A 73 -8.50 -14.02 10.76
C SER A 73 -9.64 -14.51 11.66
N GLY A 74 -9.48 -14.44 12.98
CA GLY A 74 -10.49 -14.86 13.95
C GLY A 74 -11.55 -13.80 14.26
N LEU A 75 -11.43 -12.57 13.73
CA LEU A 75 -12.35 -11.49 14.04
C LEU A 75 -13.66 -11.58 13.24
N THR A 76 -14.76 -11.15 13.89
CA THR A 76 -16.02 -10.91 13.17
C THR A 76 -15.85 -9.80 12.12
N GLU A 77 -16.68 -9.80 11.08
CA GLU A 77 -16.68 -8.76 10.05
C GLU A 77 -16.81 -7.34 10.62
N ARG A 78 -17.69 -7.19 11.62
CA ARG A 78 -17.88 -5.91 12.32
C ARG A 78 -16.60 -5.44 13.03
N ALA A 79 -15.86 -6.34 13.65
CA ALA A 79 -14.59 -6.03 14.32
C ALA A 79 -13.51 -5.64 13.30
N ARG A 80 -13.38 -6.37 12.19
CA ARG A 80 -12.45 -6.03 11.09
C ARG A 80 -12.75 -4.67 10.48
N ARG A 81 -14.03 -4.39 10.17
CA ARG A 81 -14.45 -3.05 9.66
C ARG A 81 -14.11 -1.92 10.64
N ARG A 82 -14.16 -2.18 11.94
CA ARG A 82 -13.75 -1.19 12.95
C ARG A 82 -12.25 -0.91 12.90
N LEU A 83 -11.42 -1.94 12.75
CA LEU A 83 -9.95 -1.79 12.59
C LEU A 83 -9.60 -1.00 11.33
N LEU A 84 -10.22 -1.32 10.20
CA LEU A 84 -10.10 -0.56 8.94
C LEU A 84 -10.46 0.92 9.10
N GLY A 85 -11.40 1.24 9.96
CA GLY A 85 -11.76 2.64 10.25
C GLY A 85 -10.85 3.34 11.26
N GLN A 86 -10.01 2.61 11.98
CA GLN A 86 -9.33 3.13 13.16
C GLN A 86 -7.80 2.97 13.14
N GLU A 87 -7.31 1.80 12.81
CA GLU A 87 -5.90 1.43 12.94
C GLU A 87 -5.27 1.12 11.59
N ILE A 88 -6.07 0.67 10.62
CA ILE A 88 -5.63 0.37 9.25
C ILE A 88 -6.25 1.38 8.29
N ARG A 89 -5.48 1.84 7.33
CA ARG A 89 -5.97 2.60 6.18
C ARG A 89 -5.64 1.86 4.90
N TRP A 90 -6.68 1.74 4.05
CA TRP A 90 -6.57 1.21 2.70
C TRP A 90 -6.54 2.36 1.71
N LEU A 91 -5.55 2.40 0.84
CA LEU A 91 -5.46 3.33 -0.27
C LEU A 91 -5.36 2.56 -1.59
N ASP A 92 -6.16 2.96 -2.55
CA ASP A 92 -6.08 2.48 -3.93
C ASP A 92 -6.38 3.63 -4.90
N ARG A 93 -6.36 3.35 -6.20
CA ARG A 93 -6.58 4.35 -7.26
C ARG A 93 -8.06 4.62 -7.55
N ARG A 94 -9.00 4.04 -6.81
CA ARG A 94 -10.42 4.22 -7.07
C ARG A 94 -10.87 5.64 -6.77
N GLU A 95 -11.67 6.19 -7.65
CA GLU A 95 -12.27 7.51 -7.43
C GLU A 95 -13.28 7.44 -6.29
N PRO A 96 -13.26 8.43 -5.39
CA PRO A 96 -14.30 8.54 -4.36
C PRO A 96 -15.67 8.74 -5.01
N SER A 97 -16.68 8.04 -4.49
CA SER A 97 -18.07 8.18 -4.96
C SER A 97 -18.71 9.53 -4.58
N LEU A 98 -18.13 10.26 -3.64
CA LEU A 98 -18.66 11.52 -3.13
C LEU A 98 -18.16 12.70 -3.98
N ARG A 99 -19.11 13.49 -4.51
CA ARG A 99 -18.80 14.74 -5.26
C ARG A 99 -18.73 15.95 -4.32
N VAL A 100 -17.89 15.86 -3.30
CA VAL A 100 -17.67 16.93 -2.32
C VAL A 100 -16.25 17.51 -2.47
N PRO A 101 -15.95 18.69 -1.88
CA PRO A 101 -14.60 19.25 -1.86
C PRO A 101 -13.57 18.27 -1.28
N ILE A 102 -12.32 18.37 -1.73
CA ILE A 102 -11.21 17.52 -1.28
C ILE A 102 -11.07 17.54 0.24
N ARG A 103 -11.18 18.70 0.89
CA ARG A 103 -11.14 18.79 2.36
C ARG A 103 -12.19 17.90 3.03
N ASP A 104 -13.38 17.77 2.43
CA ASP A 104 -14.46 16.96 3.01
C ASP A 104 -14.21 15.47 2.78
N LEU A 105 -13.61 15.09 1.65
CA LEU A 105 -13.13 13.72 1.40
C LEU A 105 -12.05 13.33 2.41
N VAL A 106 -11.07 14.20 2.61
CA VAL A 106 -9.97 13.98 3.57
C VAL A 106 -10.50 13.96 5.02
N ALA A 107 -11.49 14.78 5.36
CA ALA A 107 -12.13 14.80 6.68
C ALA A 107 -13.05 13.59 6.96
N ALA A 108 -13.57 12.94 5.91
CA ALA A 108 -14.60 11.90 6.02
C ALA A 108 -14.25 10.77 7.01
N PRO A 109 -13.03 10.23 7.07
CA PRO A 109 -12.68 9.18 8.02
C PRO A 109 -12.89 9.57 9.49
N LEU A 110 -12.64 10.84 9.84
CA LEU A 110 -12.83 11.36 11.20
C LEU A 110 -14.31 11.64 11.50
N ALA A 111 -15.02 12.25 10.57
CA ALA A 111 -16.41 12.62 10.71
C ALA A 111 -17.33 11.38 10.77
N MET A 112 -17.13 10.39 9.90
CA MET A 112 -17.93 9.16 9.85
C MET A 112 -17.69 8.25 11.07
N GLY A 113 -16.49 8.25 11.63
CA GLY A 113 -16.14 7.51 12.84
C GLY A 113 -16.73 8.09 14.11
N ARG A 114 -17.48 9.18 14.06
CA ARG A 114 -17.98 9.96 15.23
C ARG A 114 -16.90 10.32 16.25
N ARG A 115 -15.63 10.35 15.80
CA ARG A 115 -14.50 10.63 16.69
C ARG A 115 -14.33 12.13 16.92
N ARG A 116 -14.78 12.95 15.95
CA ARG A 116 -14.62 14.41 15.97
C ARG A 116 -15.80 15.10 15.31
N GLY A 117 -16.08 16.33 15.72
CA GLY A 117 -17.05 17.17 15.05
C GLY A 117 -16.60 17.54 13.62
N LEU A 118 -17.54 17.80 12.72
CA LEU A 118 -17.25 18.10 11.31
C LEU A 118 -16.27 19.30 11.16
N ARG A 119 -16.40 20.33 12.00
CA ARG A 119 -15.53 21.51 11.98
C ARG A 119 -14.07 21.15 12.31
N GLU A 120 -13.89 20.34 13.36
CA GLU A 120 -12.57 19.87 13.77
C GLU A 120 -11.96 18.92 12.71
N ALA A 121 -12.76 18.00 12.18
CA ALA A 121 -12.33 17.10 11.12
C ALA A 121 -11.86 17.85 9.87
N ARG A 122 -12.57 18.91 9.47
CA ARG A 122 -12.15 19.79 8.35
C ARG A 122 -10.86 20.55 8.65
N SER A 123 -10.69 21.06 9.86
CA SER A 123 -9.44 21.74 10.25
C SER A 123 -8.24 20.82 10.15
N LEU A 124 -8.37 19.58 10.65
CA LEU A 124 -7.32 18.56 10.53
C LEU A 124 -7.05 18.16 9.07
N ALA A 125 -8.11 18.06 8.26
CA ALA A 125 -7.98 17.80 6.83
C ALA A 125 -7.20 18.89 6.10
N LEU A 126 -7.49 20.17 6.37
CA LEU A 126 -6.75 21.30 5.82
C LEU A 126 -5.28 21.25 6.23
N SER A 127 -4.99 21.04 7.52
CA SER A 127 -3.61 20.90 7.98
C SER A 127 -2.86 19.74 7.30
N ALA A 128 -3.53 18.62 7.04
CA ALA A 128 -2.92 17.48 6.32
C ALA A 128 -2.65 17.81 4.84
N LEU A 129 -3.56 18.53 4.18
CA LEU A 129 -3.38 18.98 2.80
C LEU A 129 -2.25 20.01 2.68
N ASP A 130 -2.19 20.98 3.61
CA ASP A 130 -1.11 21.97 3.67
C ASP A 130 0.25 21.32 3.90
N ARG A 131 0.31 20.32 4.77
CA ARG A 131 1.53 19.53 5.04
C ARG A 131 2.08 18.85 3.80
N LEU A 132 1.21 18.39 2.91
CA LEU A 132 1.58 17.77 1.63
C LEU A 132 1.69 18.79 0.48
N GLY A 133 1.61 20.09 0.77
CA GLY A 133 1.79 21.15 -0.21
C GLY A 133 0.63 21.33 -1.19
N ILE A 134 -0.55 20.77 -0.89
CA ILE A 134 -1.73 20.82 -1.74
C ILE A 134 -2.94 21.51 -1.10
N GLY A 135 -2.72 22.36 -0.11
CA GLY A 135 -3.81 23.15 0.53
C GLY A 135 -4.64 23.96 -0.46
N ALA A 136 -4.04 24.44 -1.55
CA ALA A 136 -4.73 25.21 -2.59
C ALA A 136 -5.87 24.45 -3.28
N VAL A 137 -5.86 23.11 -3.30
CA VAL A 137 -6.92 22.29 -3.93
C VAL A 137 -8.03 21.87 -2.96
N ALA A 138 -7.98 22.31 -1.70
CA ALA A 138 -8.92 21.89 -0.65
C ALA A 138 -10.40 22.11 -1.00
N GLU A 139 -10.71 23.18 -1.72
CA GLU A 139 -12.07 23.53 -2.17
C GLU A 139 -12.45 22.90 -3.52
N GLN A 140 -11.49 22.33 -4.23
CA GLN A 140 -11.72 21.68 -5.53
C GLN A 140 -12.35 20.30 -5.34
N ARG A 141 -12.87 19.71 -6.43
CA ARG A 141 -13.42 18.36 -6.45
C ARG A 141 -12.37 17.38 -6.97
N TRP A 142 -12.54 16.10 -6.66
CA TRP A 142 -11.62 15.04 -7.09
C TRP A 142 -11.39 15.00 -8.62
N GLY A 143 -12.42 15.27 -9.41
CA GLY A 143 -12.32 15.29 -10.87
C GLY A 143 -11.55 16.47 -11.44
N ASP A 144 -11.39 17.54 -10.67
CA ASP A 144 -10.81 18.81 -11.11
C ASP A 144 -9.30 18.92 -10.81
N ILE A 145 -8.76 17.99 -10.02
CA ILE A 145 -7.35 17.94 -9.63
C ILE A 145 -6.54 16.95 -10.45
N SER A 146 -5.25 17.17 -10.57
CA SER A 146 -4.31 16.28 -11.28
C SER A 146 -4.13 14.92 -10.59
N ASN A 147 -3.64 13.91 -11.33
CA ASN A 147 -3.32 12.59 -10.74
C ASN A 147 -2.32 12.71 -9.58
N TRP A 148 -1.37 13.62 -9.67
CA TRP A 148 -0.41 13.91 -8.61
C TRP A 148 -1.11 14.39 -7.32
N GLU A 149 -1.96 15.41 -7.45
CA GLU A 149 -2.72 15.95 -6.32
C GLU A 149 -3.69 14.90 -5.72
N ARG A 150 -4.23 13.99 -6.55
CA ARG A 150 -5.06 12.86 -6.07
C ARG A 150 -4.28 11.92 -5.16
N VAL A 151 -3.04 11.59 -5.52
CA VAL A 151 -2.18 10.75 -4.68
C VAL A 151 -1.90 11.43 -3.35
N LEU A 152 -1.53 12.72 -3.36
CA LEU A 152 -1.29 13.48 -2.14
C LEU A 152 -2.56 13.65 -1.29
N ALA A 153 -3.72 13.88 -1.91
CA ALA A 153 -5.00 13.97 -1.20
C ALA A 153 -5.39 12.61 -0.57
N ALA A 154 -5.11 11.48 -1.24
CA ALA A 154 -5.30 10.15 -0.68
C ALA A 154 -4.40 9.92 0.55
N LEU A 155 -3.11 10.29 0.47
CA LEU A 155 -2.17 10.25 1.60
C LEU A 155 -2.63 11.15 2.75
N ALA A 156 -3.08 12.40 2.46
CA ALA A 156 -3.65 13.29 3.47
C ALA A 156 -4.83 12.63 4.20
N GLY A 157 -5.77 12.03 3.45
CA GLY A 157 -6.92 11.31 4.02
C GLY A 157 -6.54 10.09 4.85
N ALA A 158 -5.42 9.44 4.53
CA ALA A 158 -4.92 8.32 5.31
C ALA A 158 -4.38 8.75 6.68
N ILE A 159 -3.54 9.79 6.72
CA ILE A 159 -2.84 10.20 7.95
C ILE A 159 -3.71 10.93 8.95
N VAL A 160 -4.80 11.58 8.52
CA VAL A 160 -5.72 12.35 9.38
C VAL A 160 -6.25 11.54 10.55
N GLY A 161 -6.44 10.22 10.37
CA GLY A 161 -6.94 9.31 11.41
C GLY A 161 -5.86 8.71 12.30
N SER A 162 -4.58 9.08 12.13
CA SER A 162 -3.43 8.50 12.83
C SER A 162 -3.44 6.96 12.78
N PRO A 163 -3.37 6.35 11.58
CA PRO A 163 -3.35 4.90 11.45
C PRO A 163 -2.06 4.33 12.05
N LYS A 164 -2.10 3.04 12.40
CA LYS A 164 -0.90 2.26 12.71
C LYS A 164 -0.31 1.64 11.45
N LEU A 165 -1.18 1.18 10.54
CA LEU A 165 -0.81 0.52 9.30
C LEU A 165 -1.47 1.21 8.10
N LEU A 166 -0.68 1.49 7.08
CA LEU A 166 -1.13 1.96 5.79
C LEU A 166 -0.94 0.85 4.75
N VAL A 167 -2.02 0.46 4.09
CA VAL A 167 -1.98 -0.53 3.01
C VAL A 167 -2.29 0.18 1.71
N ILE A 168 -1.35 0.13 0.75
CA ILE A 168 -1.40 0.90 -0.50
C ILE A 168 -1.41 -0.06 -1.70
N ASP A 169 -2.49 -0.05 -2.50
CA ASP A 169 -2.64 -0.92 -3.66
C ASP A 169 -2.46 -0.13 -4.97
N ASP A 170 -1.31 -0.29 -5.61
CA ASP A 170 -0.92 0.29 -6.90
C ASP A 170 -1.15 1.82 -7.02
N LEU A 171 -1.13 2.57 -5.91
CA LEU A 171 -1.46 4.01 -5.88
C LEU A 171 -0.48 4.86 -6.68
N LEU A 172 0.80 4.49 -6.69
CA LEU A 172 1.88 5.23 -7.35
C LEU A 172 2.02 4.90 -8.84
N ASP A 173 1.35 3.86 -9.33
CA ASP A 173 1.45 3.42 -10.71
C ASP A 173 0.99 4.50 -11.70
N GLY A 174 1.80 4.73 -12.74
CA GLY A 174 1.48 5.66 -13.84
C GLY A 174 1.67 7.14 -13.53
N LEU A 175 2.38 7.48 -12.44
CA LEU A 175 2.78 8.87 -12.14
C LEU A 175 3.98 9.35 -12.99
N GLY A 176 4.77 8.42 -13.53
CA GLY A 176 6.08 8.69 -14.13
C GLY A 176 7.18 8.86 -13.08
N ALA A 177 8.43 8.56 -13.45
CA ALA A 177 9.56 8.39 -12.52
C ALA A 177 9.73 9.56 -11.53
N SER A 178 9.75 10.82 -12.01
CA SER A 178 9.95 11.99 -11.16
C SER A 178 8.86 12.15 -10.08
N ARG A 179 7.58 11.95 -10.45
CA ARG A 179 6.46 12.05 -9.50
C ARG A 179 6.39 10.87 -8.56
N THR A 180 6.77 9.68 -9.03
CA THR A 180 6.88 8.49 -8.19
C THR A 180 7.94 8.68 -7.10
N GLU A 181 9.11 9.21 -7.45
CA GLU A 181 10.16 9.53 -6.48
C GLU A 181 9.71 10.61 -5.47
N GLU A 182 9.03 11.66 -5.93
CA GLU A 182 8.51 12.73 -5.08
C GLU A 182 7.44 12.20 -4.10
N ALA A 183 6.51 11.35 -4.58
CA ALA A 183 5.52 10.69 -3.74
C ALA A 183 6.16 9.75 -2.72
N GLY A 184 7.20 9.02 -3.14
CA GLY A 184 7.99 8.17 -2.27
C GLY A 184 8.66 8.94 -1.15
N ARG A 185 9.29 10.08 -1.46
CA ARG A 185 9.88 10.96 -0.45
C ARG A 185 8.84 11.53 0.52
N ALA A 186 7.69 11.95 0.01
CA ALA A 186 6.58 12.41 0.85
C ALA A 186 6.08 11.31 1.79
N LEU A 187 5.88 10.08 1.27
CA LEU A 187 5.48 8.91 2.08
C LEU A 187 6.53 8.60 3.15
N ARG A 188 7.82 8.58 2.79
CA ARG A 188 8.92 8.31 3.73
C ARG A 188 8.94 9.35 4.86
N SER A 189 8.86 10.63 4.55
CA SER A 189 8.81 11.71 5.55
C SER A 189 7.63 11.54 6.52
N LEU A 190 6.45 11.14 6.02
CA LEU A 190 5.29 10.86 6.86
C LEU A 190 5.50 9.64 7.77
N VAL A 191 6.13 8.58 7.26
CA VAL A 191 6.44 7.37 8.04
C VAL A 191 7.43 7.67 9.15
N GLU A 192 8.51 8.40 8.86
CA GLU A 192 9.52 8.80 9.83
C GLU A 192 8.94 9.68 10.95
N GLU A 193 8.05 10.60 10.61
CA GLU A 193 7.48 11.52 11.58
C GLU A 193 6.33 10.90 12.40
N LEU A 194 5.48 10.06 11.78
CA LEU A 194 4.26 9.56 12.40
C LEU A 194 4.38 8.11 12.91
N GLY A 195 5.42 7.38 12.50
CA GLY A 195 5.76 6.04 13.01
C GLY A 195 4.83 4.91 12.56
N PHE A 196 3.95 5.11 11.57
CA PHE A 196 3.11 4.03 11.05
C PHE A 196 3.90 3.10 10.11
N GLY A 197 3.50 1.83 10.05
CA GLY A 197 4.04 0.89 9.06
C GLY A 197 3.29 0.98 7.73
N VAL A 198 3.96 0.60 6.64
CA VAL A 198 3.39 0.59 5.28
C VAL A 198 3.61 -0.76 4.62
N LEU A 199 2.54 -1.35 4.07
CA LEU A 199 2.61 -2.44 3.11
C LEU A 199 2.03 -1.94 1.78
N MET A 200 2.83 -1.95 0.71
CA MET A 200 2.40 -1.42 -0.57
C MET A 200 2.63 -2.38 -1.73
N SER A 201 1.75 -2.39 -2.72
CA SER A 201 2.01 -3.00 -4.01
C SER A 201 2.49 -1.96 -5.01
N VAL A 202 3.41 -2.37 -5.87
CA VAL A 202 3.92 -1.58 -6.98
C VAL A 202 4.10 -2.47 -8.21
N SER A 203 4.05 -1.86 -9.40
CA SER A 203 4.23 -2.57 -10.67
C SER A 203 5.57 -2.24 -11.33
N ASP A 204 6.27 -1.19 -10.88
CA ASP A 204 7.59 -0.82 -11.38
C ASP A 204 8.63 -0.71 -10.25
N TRP A 205 9.90 -0.78 -10.64
CA TRP A 205 11.02 -0.79 -9.71
C TRP A 205 11.24 0.58 -9.05
N ASP A 206 11.03 1.67 -9.79
CA ASP A 206 11.26 3.02 -9.26
C ASP A 206 10.32 3.31 -8.07
N ALA A 207 9.08 2.83 -8.15
CA ALA A 207 8.13 2.93 -7.05
C ALA A 207 8.51 2.06 -5.83
N ALA A 208 9.24 0.96 -6.06
CA ALA A 208 9.69 0.09 -4.97
C ALA A 208 10.86 0.68 -4.17
N LEU A 209 11.68 1.57 -4.77
CA LEU A 209 12.89 2.11 -4.14
C LEU A 209 12.65 2.95 -2.87
N VAL A 210 11.42 3.39 -2.64
CA VAL A 210 11.05 4.07 -1.38
C VAL A 210 11.01 3.13 -0.18
N ALA A 211 10.93 1.81 -0.41
CA ALA A 211 10.74 0.81 0.63
C ALA A 211 12.05 0.42 1.32
N ASP A 212 11.96 0.09 2.60
CA ASP A 212 13.06 -0.51 3.38
C ASP A 212 13.31 -1.95 2.95
N ARG A 213 12.22 -2.67 2.61
CA ARG A 213 12.28 -4.05 2.11
C ARG A 213 11.44 -4.18 0.85
N ILE A 214 12.03 -4.84 -0.15
CA ILE A 214 11.37 -5.11 -1.43
C ILE A 214 11.21 -6.62 -1.57
N LEU A 215 9.98 -7.06 -1.78
CA LEU A 215 9.59 -8.46 -1.95
C LEU A 215 9.08 -8.65 -3.38
N ASN A 216 9.59 -9.67 -4.08
CA ASN A 216 9.03 -10.10 -5.36
C ASN A 216 7.87 -11.07 -5.13
N PHE A 217 6.75 -10.79 -5.80
CA PHE A 217 5.58 -11.65 -5.80
C PHE A 217 5.46 -12.35 -7.15
N GLU A 218 5.66 -13.67 -7.16
CA GLU A 218 5.60 -14.48 -8.36
C GLU A 218 5.01 -15.87 -8.05
N GLY A 219 4.10 -16.34 -8.90
CA GLY A 219 3.50 -17.66 -8.74
C GLY A 219 2.79 -17.89 -7.39
N GLY A 220 2.26 -16.83 -6.79
CA GLY A 220 1.59 -16.90 -5.50
C GLY A 220 2.53 -16.95 -4.28
N ARG A 221 3.81 -16.69 -4.46
CA ARG A 221 4.84 -16.72 -3.41
C ARG A 221 5.58 -15.40 -3.30
N LEU A 222 6.14 -15.12 -2.12
CA LEU A 222 7.02 -13.97 -1.87
C LEU A 222 8.47 -14.43 -1.74
N THR A 223 9.37 -13.66 -2.35
CA THR A 223 10.82 -13.80 -2.18
C THR A 223 11.43 -12.43 -1.87
N LEU A 224 12.37 -12.38 -0.93
CA LEU A 224 13.07 -11.14 -0.58
C LEU A 224 14.02 -10.76 -1.74
N MET A 225 13.93 -9.52 -2.24
CA MET A 225 14.83 -8.98 -3.25
C MET A 225 15.88 -8.03 -2.65
N SER A 226 15.49 -7.14 -1.75
CA SER A 226 16.40 -6.24 -1.05
C SER A 226 15.89 -5.92 0.35
N ASP A 227 16.84 -5.65 1.26
CA ASP A 227 16.58 -5.24 2.62
C ASP A 227 17.56 -4.10 2.98
N GLN A 228 17.05 -2.87 3.06
CA GLN A 228 17.83 -1.67 3.38
C GLN A 228 17.92 -1.42 4.90
N THR A 229 17.15 -2.16 5.70
CA THR A 229 17.17 -2.06 7.16
C THR A 229 18.50 -2.54 7.75
N SER A 230 19.25 -3.37 7.02
CA SER A 230 20.52 -3.98 7.49
C SER A 230 21.76 -3.10 7.27
N GLN A 231 21.63 -1.92 6.66
CA GLN A 231 22.79 -1.07 6.31
C GLN A 231 23.30 -0.19 7.48
N GLY A 232 22.96 -0.54 8.73
CA GLY A 232 23.55 0.09 9.94
C GLY A 232 24.86 -0.53 10.40
N THR A 233 25.39 -1.62 9.77
CA THR A 233 26.67 -2.23 10.15
C THR A 233 27.34 -2.88 8.93
N SER A 234 28.49 -2.29 8.54
CA SER A 234 29.49 -2.77 7.54
C SER A 234 29.01 -3.00 6.11
N ALA A 235 29.47 -2.09 5.23
CA ALA A 235 29.59 -2.33 3.80
C ALA A 235 30.53 -3.51 3.54
N THR A 236 30.02 -4.61 2.98
CA THR A 236 30.83 -5.55 2.20
C THR A 236 29.90 -6.28 1.22
N ASP A 237 30.11 -6.01 -0.06
CA ASP A 237 29.73 -6.78 -1.24
C ASP A 237 28.37 -7.48 -1.28
N ALA A 238 27.33 -6.77 -1.72
CA ALA A 238 26.18 -7.36 -2.37
C ALA A 238 26.37 -7.21 -3.89
N GLU A 239 26.71 -8.30 -4.54
CA GLU A 239 26.81 -8.41 -6.00
C GLU A 239 25.45 -8.15 -6.63
N VAL A 240 25.28 -6.98 -7.24
CA VAL A 240 24.08 -6.61 -8.00
C VAL A 240 24.13 -7.38 -9.33
N LEU A 241 23.37 -8.46 -9.44
CA LEU A 241 23.20 -9.15 -10.72
C LEU A 241 22.39 -8.26 -11.68
N PRO A 242 22.90 -7.89 -12.86
CA PRO A 242 22.19 -7.06 -13.82
C PRO A 242 21.00 -7.82 -14.41
N PHE A 243 19.83 -7.19 -14.41
CA PHE A 243 18.62 -7.68 -15.04
C PHE A 243 18.79 -7.59 -16.58
N GLU A 244 19.03 -8.71 -17.25
CA GLU A 244 19.04 -8.79 -18.72
C GLU A 244 17.61 -8.63 -19.26
N ARG A 245 17.37 -7.53 -19.98
CA ARG A 245 16.17 -7.36 -20.81
C ARG A 245 16.21 -8.43 -21.92
N ARG A 246 15.29 -9.39 -21.89
CA ARG A 246 15.05 -10.26 -23.05
C ARG A 246 14.66 -9.40 -24.23
N ARG A 247 15.56 -9.29 -25.23
CA ARG A 247 15.25 -8.72 -26.54
C ARG A 247 14.35 -9.72 -27.26
N ASP A 248 13.14 -9.27 -27.59
CA ASP A 248 12.26 -9.98 -28.51
C ASP A 248 12.96 -10.16 -29.84
N GLY A 249 13.20 -11.43 -30.21
CA GLY A 249 13.75 -11.81 -31.47
C GLY A 249 12.75 -11.62 -32.60
N SER A 250 12.88 -10.52 -33.35
CA SER A 250 12.23 -10.36 -34.64
C SER A 250 12.77 -11.42 -35.61
N ARG A 251 11.97 -12.44 -35.92
CA ARG A 251 12.21 -13.33 -37.04
C ARG A 251 11.95 -12.57 -38.35
N SER A 252 13.00 -12.20 -39.05
CA SER A 252 12.92 -11.88 -40.46
C SER A 252 12.67 -13.17 -41.25
N MET A 253 11.50 -13.31 -41.85
CA MET A 253 11.31 -14.22 -42.99
C MET A 253 11.89 -13.55 -44.22
N ASN A 254 12.96 -14.09 -44.78
CA ASN A 254 13.36 -13.87 -46.15
C ASN A 254 13.06 -15.13 -46.97
N ALA A 255 12.47 -14.83 -48.12
CA ALA A 255 12.02 -15.74 -49.14
C ALA A 255 13.12 -16.58 -49.82
N CYS A 256 12.79 -17.76 -50.26
CA CYS A 256 12.94 -18.26 -51.65
C CYS A 256 11.86 -19.32 -51.83
#